data_bb6984f100b899a6d2d5bc3406b7d958
#
_entry.id   bb6984f100b899a6d2d5bc3406b7d958
#
_cell.length_a   1.000
_cell.length_b   1.000
_cell.length_c   1.000
_cell.angle_alpha   90.00
_cell.angle_beta   90.00
_cell.angle_gamma   90.00
#
_symmetry.space_group_name_H-M   'P 1'
#
loop_
_entity.id
_entity.type
_entity.pdbx_description
1 polymer ?
#
loop_
_entity_poly.entity_id
_entity_poly.type
_entity_poly.pdbx_seq_one_letter_code
_entity_poly.pdbx_strand_id
1 'polypeptide(L)'
;MGVVSILTHSFTDGYNREFARVFGGGLERYILDLCSVIHEMGHIPEVHQLSYFEAFQTRTGQIDVFGYPYDMNDVPEAFTRMAEAARGPIIYASCIWQPIAYKPGSLGICHGINWDRPALPLETKQQVAEHIQQAVDGLLNIVSVDSHFQTYCRASCTFSDPAQLILIPNAVDTAYFTPAPPRRQMQHEQEAQWLSKWKEDLEHHEDRLHHIVISSTSDATSPDLDRDHNTDEDVSENKLKQKHQVQNKEDEESEEQPEGLAVANKLNEQDASSRRVRILYPRRVSLERGIIPMMLAADQLLGAFPDLEIEFAGELVEGSTVGRSFRYWHRTHPHADRIFHHTYDFRDIREAYHHADIAVIPTIFSEGTSYACLEAMSCGLPVVASNVGGLNDLIQDGFNGLLVPPNQEALTAALVRLVQDRAERERLGIYARETALAYDLSRWKRKWSEVLRTFLANVDMKEGVR
;
A
#
# COMPACT_ATOMS: atom_id res chain seq x y z
N MET A 1 14.89 -18.40 25.72
CA MET A 1 14.80 -17.76 24.38
C MET A 1 14.37 -18.81 23.38
N GLY A 2 13.15 -18.74 22.89
CA GLY A 2 12.63 -19.66 21.86
C GLY A 2 12.64 -18.98 20.48
N VAL A 3 12.63 -19.80 19.42
CA VAL A 3 12.46 -19.31 18.06
C VAL A 3 10.98 -19.15 17.77
N VAL A 4 10.59 -18.17 16.95
CA VAL A 4 9.24 -18.03 16.36
C VAL A 4 9.38 -17.96 14.85
N SER A 5 8.71 -18.85 14.14
CA SER A 5 8.85 -19.04 12.70
C SER A 5 7.69 -18.37 11.94
N ILE A 6 7.99 -17.45 11.04
CA ILE A 6 7.03 -16.74 10.21
C ILE A 6 7.11 -17.27 8.79
N LEU A 7 5.99 -17.78 8.26
CA LEU A 7 5.89 -18.33 6.91
C LEU A 7 5.13 -17.35 6.01
N THR A 8 5.72 -16.98 4.87
CA THR A 8 5.17 -15.96 3.98
C THR A 8 5.51 -16.24 2.51
N HIS A 9 4.80 -15.57 1.59
CA HIS A 9 5.16 -15.63 0.17
C HIS A 9 6.27 -14.64 -0.21
N SER A 10 6.49 -13.58 0.58
CA SER A 10 7.50 -12.56 0.30
C SER A 10 7.96 -11.88 1.60
N PHE A 11 9.25 -11.58 1.69
CA PHE A 11 9.84 -10.76 2.74
C PHE A 11 11.07 -10.01 2.23
N THR A 12 12.09 -10.72 1.71
CA THR A 12 13.25 -10.10 1.05
C THR A 12 13.03 -10.04 -0.45
N ASP A 13 13.79 -9.17 -1.15
CA ASP A 13 13.63 -8.93 -2.58
C ASP A 13 14.11 -10.12 -3.42
N GLY A 14 13.23 -11.12 -3.53
CA GLY A 14 13.45 -12.28 -4.38
C GLY A 14 13.28 -11.98 -5.87
N TYR A 15 12.62 -10.88 -6.25
CA TYR A 15 12.38 -10.52 -7.66
C TYR A 15 13.66 -10.02 -8.33
N ASN A 16 14.45 -9.21 -7.62
CA ASN A 16 15.70 -8.64 -8.12
C ASN A 16 16.94 -9.42 -7.62
N ARG A 17 16.74 -10.52 -6.88
CA ARG A 17 17.78 -11.33 -6.23
C ARG A 17 18.61 -10.55 -5.20
N GLU A 18 18.02 -9.52 -4.61
CA GLU A 18 18.63 -8.77 -3.51
C GLU A 18 18.20 -9.37 -2.17
N PHE A 19 18.55 -10.63 -1.93
CA PHE A 19 18.05 -11.44 -0.82
C PHE A 19 18.36 -10.89 0.59
N ALA A 20 19.27 -9.94 0.73
CA ALA A 20 19.57 -9.29 2.00
C ALA A 20 18.70 -8.04 2.27
N ARG A 21 18.01 -7.54 1.24
CA ARG A 21 17.14 -6.36 1.32
C ARG A 21 15.71 -6.76 1.57
N VAL A 22 15.03 -6.11 2.52
CA VAL A 22 13.56 -6.25 2.67
C VAL A 22 12.88 -5.61 1.46
N PHE A 23 11.92 -6.33 0.85
CA PHE A 23 11.21 -5.81 -0.32
C PHE A 23 10.24 -4.70 0.08
N GLY A 24 10.07 -3.71 -0.79
CA GLY A 24 9.28 -2.52 -0.54
C GLY A 24 7.77 -2.73 -0.64
N GLY A 25 7.18 -3.49 0.28
CA GLY A 25 5.74 -3.76 0.32
C GLY A 25 5.13 -3.68 1.72
N GLY A 26 3.80 -3.60 1.77
CA GLY A 26 3.06 -3.53 3.04
C GLY A 26 3.15 -4.81 3.87
N LEU A 27 3.17 -5.98 3.22
CA LEU A 27 3.34 -7.26 3.89
C LEU A 27 4.73 -7.38 4.53
N GLU A 28 5.76 -7.03 3.78
CA GLU A 28 7.14 -7.12 4.21
C GLU A 28 7.42 -6.16 5.37
N ARG A 29 6.87 -4.95 5.30
CA ARG A 29 6.88 -3.99 6.41
C ARG A 29 6.19 -4.55 7.65
N TYR A 30 5.01 -5.15 7.49
CA TYR A 30 4.28 -5.77 8.59
C TYR A 30 5.09 -6.87 9.27
N ILE A 31 5.71 -7.76 8.48
CA ILE A 31 6.55 -8.84 8.99
C ILE A 31 7.77 -8.27 9.73
N LEU A 32 8.39 -7.23 9.20
CA LEU A 32 9.53 -6.56 9.85
C LEU A 32 9.14 -5.99 11.23
N ASP A 33 8.00 -5.30 11.31
CA ASP A 33 7.48 -4.75 12.56
C ASP A 33 7.09 -5.88 13.55
N LEU A 34 6.52 -7.00 13.06
CA LEU A 34 6.20 -8.18 13.87
C LEU A 34 7.46 -8.85 14.41
N CYS A 35 8.51 -8.99 13.60
CA CYS A 35 9.82 -9.48 14.05
C CYS A 35 10.40 -8.61 15.17
N SER A 36 10.22 -7.29 15.08
CA SER A 36 10.62 -6.37 16.15
C SER A 36 9.88 -6.66 17.47
N VAL A 37 8.56 -6.90 17.42
CA VAL A 37 7.77 -7.27 18.61
C VAL A 37 8.24 -8.61 19.19
N ILE A 38 8.46 -9.62 18.36
CA ILE A 38 8.96 -10.93 18.79
C ILE A 38 10.32 -10.79 19.48
N HIS A 39 11.21 -9.98 18.93
CA HIS A 39 12.52 -9.72 19.52
C HIS A 39 12.43 -8.93 20.83
N GLU A 40 11.58 -7.91 20.92
CA GLU A 40 11.31 -7.14 22.13
C GLU A 40 10.74 -8.02 23.27
N MET A 41 10.04 -9.11 22.92
CA MET A 41 9.57 -10.11 23.88
C MET A 41 10.63 -11.14 24.30
N GLY A 42 11.86 -11.05 23.78
CA GLY A 42 12.98 -11.95 24.13
C GLY A 42 13.00 -13.25 23.32
N HIS A 43 12.32 -13.31 22.18
CA HIS A 43 12.33 -14.44 21.24
C HIS A 43 13.15 -14.11 19.99
N ILE A 44 13.50 -15.14 19.21
CA ILE A 44 14.28 -15.02 17.97
C ILE A 44 13.33 -15.22 16.80
N PRO A 45 13.02 -14.18 15.98
CA PRO A 45 12.25 -14.38 14.78
C PRO A 45 13.08 -15.01 13.67
N GLU A 46 12.48 -15.95 12.92
CA GLU A 46 12.98 -16.44 11.64
C GLU A 46 11.87 -16.33 10.59
N VAL A 47 12.25 -16.10 9.34
CA VAL A 47 11.30 -15.96 8.23
C VAL A 47 11.58 -17.01 7.16
N HIS A 48 10.55 -17.74 6.78
CA HIS A 48 10.54 -18.68 5.66
C HIS A 48 9.68 -18.08 4.55
N GLN A 49 10.26 -17.87 3.36
CA GLN A 49 9.55 -17.27 2.23
C GLN A 49 9.62 -18.11 0.96
N LEU A 50 8.69 -17.89 0.04
CA LEU A 50 8.78 -18.42 -1.32
C LEU A 50 9.94 -17.76 -2.08
N SER A 51 10.56 -18.52 -2.98
CA SER A 51 11.61 -18.03 -3.87
C SER A 51 11.33 -18.44 -5.32
N TYR A 52 11.38 -17.47 -6.24
CA TYR A 52 11.11 -17.73 -7.67
C TYR A 52 12.22 -18.50 -8.38
N PHE A 53 13.45 -18.40 -7.89
CA PHE A 53 14.61 -18.90 -8.65
C PHE A 53 15.29 -20.08 -7.99
N GLU A 54 15.75 -19.88 -6.75
CA GLU A 54 16.61 -20.85 -6.07
C GLU A 54 16.36 -20.85 -4.57
N ALA A 55 16.76 -21.92 -3.90
CA ALA A 55 16.82 -21.94 -2.45
C ALA A 55 17.93 -21.00 -1.98
N PHE A 56 17.67 -20.21 -0.95
CA PHE A 56 18.67 -19.36 -0.34
C PHE A 56 18.53 -19.32 1.18
N GLN A 57 19.60 -18.96 1.83
CA GLN A 57 19.62 -18.59 3.23
C GLN A 57 20.39 -17.27 3.36
N THR A 58 19.80 -16.31 4.05
CA THR A 58 20.42 -15.01 4.28
C THR A 58 20.07 -14.50 5.67
N ARG A 59 20.60 -13.33 6.01
CA ARG A 59 20.31 -12.66 7.27
C ARG A 59 20.06 -11.18 7.01
N THR A 60 18.92 -10.69 7.47
CA THR A 60 18.54 -9.28 7.39
C THR A 60 18.45 -8.73 8.80
N GLY A 61 19.45 -7.93 9.21
CA GLY A 61 19.60 -7.50 10.60
C GLY A 61 19.79 -8.69 11.55
N GLN A 62 18.83 -8.93 12.45
CA GLN A 62 18.84 -10.06 13.38
C GLN A 62 17.88 -11.19 12.97
N ILE A 63 17.32 -11.15 11.76
CA ILE A 63 16.32 -12.09 11.26
C ILE A 63 17.00 -13.06 10.29
N ASP A 64 16.98 -14.36 10.59
CA ASP A 64 17.37 -15.41 9.65
C ASP A 64 16.25 -15.58 8.62
N VAL A 65 16.60 -15.62 7.33
CA VAL A 65 15.64 -15.73 6.22
C VAL A 65 16.00 -16.93 5.36
N PHE A 66 14.99 -17.76 5.09
CA PHE A 66 15.11 -18.98 4.28
C PHE A 66 14.18 -18.91 3.08
N GLY A 67 14.71 -19.04 1.86
CA GLY A 67 13.98 -19.04 0.61
C GLY A 67 13.74 -20.45 0.08
N TYR A 68 12.47 -20.75 -0.27
CA TYR A 68 12.03 -22.06 -0.76
C TYR A 68 11.57 -21.94 -2.22
N PRO A 69 12.24 -22.59 -3.17
CA PRO A 69 11.77 -22.64 -4.55
C PRO A 69 10.39 -23.27 -4.65
N TYR A 70 9.55 -22.73 -5.52
CA TYR A 70 8.20 -23.23 -5.74
C TYR A 70 7.77 -23.07 -7.20
N ASP A 71 6.80 -23.89 -7.62
CA ASP A 71 6.01 -23.69 -8.82
C ASP A 71 4.71 -22.92 -8.45
N MET A 72 4.19 -22.11 -9.36
CA MET A 72 2.95 -21.34 -9.15
C MET A 72 1.74 -22.21 -8.79
N ASN A 73 1.75 -23.47 -9.23
CA ASN A 73 0.70 -24.47 -8.92
C ASN A 73 0.96 -25.24 -7.61
N ASP A 74 2.08 -24.97 -6.95
CA ASP A 74 2.58 -25.77 -5.81
C ASP A 74 2.81 -24.93 -4.54
N VAL A 75 2.10 -23.80 -4.40
CA VAL A 75 2.21 -22.93 -3.22
C VAL A 75 1.90 -23.68 -1.91
N PRO A 76 0.83 -24.50 -1.80
CA PRO A 76 0.53 -25.24 -0.56
C PRO A 76 1.65 -26.21 -0.15
N GLU A 77 2.27 -26.92 -1.10
CA GLU A 77 3.38 -27.83 -0.86
C GLU A 77 4.62 -27.08 -0.36
N ALA A 78 4.91 -25.91 -0.94
CA ALA A 78 6.01 -25.07 -0.47
C ALA A 78 5.79 -24.60 0.98
N PHE A 79 4.57 -24.23 1.36
CA PHE A 79 4.24 -23.91 2.75
C PHE A 79 4.37 -25.13 3.68
N THR A 80 4.08 -26.34 3.21
CA THR A 80 4.32 -27.59 3.96
C THR A 80 5.81 -27.77 4.24
N ARG A 81 6.68 -27.63 3.22
CA ARG A 81 8.14 -27.70 3.40
C ARG A 81 8.68 -26.64 4.36
N MET A 82 8.16 -25.40 4.28
CA MET A 82 8.51 -24.35 5.24
C MET A 82 8.12 -24.73 6.67
N ALA A 83 6.89 -25.27 6.83
CA ALA A 83 6.37 -25.65 8.14
C ALA A 83 7.11 -26.85 8.74
N GLU A 84 7.66 -27.75 7.94
CA GLU A 84 8.52 -28.85 8.38
C GLU A 84 9.89 -28.36 8.83
N ALA A 85 10.44 -27.34 8.17
CA ALA A 85 11.74 -26.76 8.48
C ALA A 85 11.69 -25.73 9.65
N ALA A 86 10.50 -25.25 10.01
CA ALA A 86 10.31 -24.29 11.09
C ALA A 86 10.78 -24.83 12.43
N ARG A 87 11.58 -24.04 13.15
CA ARG A 87 12.23 -24.41 14.42
C ARG A 87 11.41 -24.04 15.67
N GLY A 88 10.31 -23.31 15.52
CA GLY A 88 9.48 -22.83 16.62
C GLY A 88 7.99 -22.77 16.27
N PRO A 89 7.18 -22.17 17.15
CA PRO A 89 5.78 -21.89 16.89
C PRO A 89 5.59 -21.12 15.58
N ILE A 90 4.59 -21.51 14.79
CA ILE A 90 4.42 -21.05 13.42
C ILE A 90 3.35 -19.95 13.33
N ILE A 91 3.69 -18.88 12.59
CA ILE A 91 2.78 -17.83 12.14
C ILE A 91 2.71 -17.87 10.62
N TYR A 92 1.57 -18.24 10.03
CA TYR A 92 1.30 -18.16 8.61
C TYR A 92 0.94 -16.71 8.25
N ALA A 93 1.91 -15.94 7.79
CA ALA A 93 1.76 -14.50 7.57
C ALA A 93 1.16 -14.15 6.20
N SER A 94 0.86 -15.13 5.34
CA SER A 94 0.20 -14.88 4.05
C SER A 94 -0.41 -16.15 3.46
N CYS A 95 -1.11 -16.01 2.32
CA CYS A 95 -1.66 -17.10 1.51
C CYS A 95 -2.73 -17.96 2.20
N ILE A 96 -3.39 -17.49 3.26
CA ILE A 96 -4.41 -18.28 3.98
C ILE A 96 -5.64 -18.64 3.13
N TRP A 97 -5.78 -18.06 1.94
CA TRP A 97 -6.79 -18.41 0.93
C TRP A 97 -6.40 -19.60 0.04
N GLN A 98 -5.20 -20.15 0.22
CA GLN A 98 -4.72 -21.38 -0.43
C GLN A 98 -5.04 -22.59 0.45
N PRO A 99 -5.16 -23.80 -0.11
CA PRO A 99 -5.42 -25.04 0.63
C PRO A 99 -4.17 -25.51 1.40
N ILE A 100 -3.71 -24.71 2.35
CA ILE A 100 -2.52 -24.98 3.15
C ILE A 100 -2.84 -26.01 4.23
N ALA A 101 -1.96 -26.99 4.42
CA ALA A 101 -2.01 -27.92 5.56
C ALA A 101 -1.42 -27.23 6.81
N TYR A 102 -2.27 -26.61 7.61
CA TYR A 102 -1.83 -25.90 8.80
C TYR A 102 -1.34 -26.83 9.91
N LYS A 103 -0.23 -26.51 10.56
CA LYS A 103 0.17 -27.20 11.78
C LYS A 103 -0.74 -26.79 12.94
N PRO A 104 -1.26 -27.77 13.73
CA PRO A 104 -2.13 -27.49 14.86
C PRO A 104 -1.48 -26.55 15.89
N GLY A 105 -2.20 -25.54 16.33
CA GLY A 105 -1.72 -24.55 17.29
C GLY A 105 -0.96 -23.38 16.66
N SER A 106 -0.98 -23.27 15.34
CA SER A 106 -0.40 -22.13 14.60
C SER A 106 -1.33 -20.92 14.59
N LEU A 107 -0.79 -19.75 14.22
CA LEU A 107 -1.51 -18.50 14.03
C LEU A 107 -1.50 -18.12 12.54
N GLY A 108 -2.58 -17.52 12.04
CA GLY A 108 -2.67 -16.99 10.68
C GLY A 108 -2.85 -15.47 10.64
N ILE A 109 -2.43 -14.84 9.53
CA ILE A 109 -2.63 -13.41 9.28
C ILE A 109 -3.24 -13.22 7.89
N CYS A 110 -4.29 -12.40 7.79
CA CYS A 110 -4.90 -11.99 6.52
C CYS A 110 -4.63 -10.52 6.24
N HIS A 111 -4.01 -10.22 5.09
CA HIS A 111 -3.63 -8.88 4.66
C HIS A 111 -4.60 -8.29 3.61
N GLY A 112 -5.91 -8.41 3.84
CA GLY A 112 -6.95 -7.98 2.93
C GLY A 112 -7.41 -9.07 1.98
N ILE A 113 -8.59 -8.87 1.39
CA ILE A 113 -9.23 -9.82 0.51
C ILE A 113 -9.61 -9.21 -0.83
N ASN A 114 -9.65 -10.03 -1.87
CA ASN A 114 -10.09 -9.65 -3.22
C ASN A 114 -10.92 -10.73 -3.92
N TRP A 115 -11.16 -11.86 -3.26
CA TRP A 115 -11.87 -13.00 -3.83
C TRP A 115 -13.40 -12.91 -3.70
N ASP A 116 -13.92 -11.92 -3.00
CA ASP A 116 -15.35 -11.62 -2.87
C ASP A 116 -15.86 -10.65 -3.96
N ARG A 117 -14.98 -10.12 -4.80
CA ARG A 117 -15.34 -9.15 -5.86
C ARG A 117 -16.39 -9.72 -6.83
N PRO A 118 -17.32 -8.87 -7.34
CA PRO A 118 -18.42 -9.32 -8.21
C PRO A 118 -17.96 -10.08 -9.46
N ALA A 119 -16.87 -9.66 -10.07
CA ALA A 119 -16.37 -10.23 -11.34
C ALA A 119 -15.75 -11.63 -11.22
N LEU A 120 -15.49 -12.14 -10.00
CA LEU A 120 -14.96 -13.48 -9.84
C LEU A 120 -16.06 -14.53 -10.05
N PRO A 121 -15.74 -15.66 -10.76
CA PRO A 121 -16.62 -16.79 -10.93
C PRO A 121 -17.10 -17.34 -9.56
N LEU A 122 -18.34 -17.77 -9.50
CA LEU A 122 -18.94 -18.32 -8.27
C LEU A 122 -18.15 -19.55 -7.75
N GLU A 123 -17.72 -20.41 -8.67
CA GLU A 123 -16.90 -21.58 -8.34
C GLU A 123 -15.60 -21.20 -7.61
N THR A 124 -14.90 -20.19 -8.13
CA THR A 124 -13.68 -19.68 -7.48
C THR A 124 -13.96 -19.11 -6.09
N LYS A 125 -15.09 -18.39 -5.93
CA LYS A 125 -15.51 -17.87 -4.62
C LYS A 125 -15.79 -18.99 -3.64
N GLN A 126 -16.45 -20.06 -4.09
CA GLN A 126 -16.75 -21.22 -3.26
C GLN A 126 -15.50 -21.97 -2.82
N GLN A 127 -14.58 -22.23 -3.76
CA GLN A 127 -13.29 -22.86 -3.45
C GLN A 127 -12.48 -22.04 -2.42
N VAL A 128 -12.42 -20.74 -2.58
CA VAL A 128 -11.73 -19.88 -1.60
C VAL A 128 -12.45 -19.90 -0.25
N ALA A 129 -13.78 -19.91 -0.22
CA ALA A 129 -14.52 -20.00 1.03
C ALA A 129 -14.22 -21.31 1.79
N GLU A 130 -14.09 -22.44 1.06
CA GLU A 130 -13.69 -23.73 1.64
C GLU A 130 -12.24 -23.68 2.20
N HIS A 131 -11.30 -23.05 1.48
CA HIS A 131 -9.93 -22.88 1.97
C HIS A 131 -9.86 -21.97 3.21
N ILE A 132 -10.66 -20.91 3.25
CA ILE A 132 -10.74 -20.04 4.43
C ILE A 132 -11.38 -20.81 5.61
N GLN A 133 -12.39 -21.65 5.36
CA GLN A 133 -12.94 -22.52 6.42
C GLN A 133 -11.87 -23.48 6.95
N GLN A 134 -11.04 -24.08 6.07
CA GLN A 134 -9.90 -24.90 6.51
C GLN A 134 -8.91 -24.12 7.37
N ALA A 135 -8.65 -22.85 7.03
CA ALA A 135 -7.81 -21.99 7.86
C ALA A 135 -8.44 -21.70 9.22
N VAL A 136 -9.76 -21.47 9.26
CA VAL A 136 -10.52 -21.29 10.52
C VAL A 136 -10.45 -22.54 11.39
N ASP A 137 -10.60 -23.73 10.79
CA ASP A 137 -10.60 -25.00 11.52
C ASP A 137 -9.19 -25.43 11.97
N GLY A 138 -8.14 -25.07 11.20
CA GLY A 138 -6.76 -25.51 11.42
C GLY A 138 -5.92 -24.59 12.29
N LEU A 139 -6.24 -23.30 12.35
CA LEU A 139 -5.47 -22.29 13.07
C LEU A 139 -6.04 -22.01 14.47
N LEU A 140 -5.16 -21.70 15.41
CA LEU A 140 -5.59 -21.28 16.75
C LEU A 140 -6.34 -19.94 16.71
N ASN A 141 -5.75 -18.95 16.04
CA ASN A 141 -6.32 -17.63 15.80
C ASN A 141 -5.97 -17.15 14.39
N ILE A 142 -6.80 -16.29 13.84
CA ILE A 142 -6.53 -15.54 12.61
C ILE A 142 -6.59 -14.05 12.92
N VAL A 143 -5.46 -13.35 12.68
CA VAL A 143 -5.40 -11.90 12.77
C VAL A 143 -5.77 -11.32 11.42
N SER A 144 -6.79 -10.47 11.40
CA SER A 144 -7.15 -9.65 10.25
C SER A 144 -6.57 -8.25 10.38
N VAL A 145 -6.04 -7.71 9.29
CA VAL A 145 -5.58 -6.32 9.25
C VAL A 145 -6.69 -5.33 8.88
N ASP A 146 -7.88 -5.81 8.56
CA ASP A 146 -9.05 -4.98 8.21
C ASP A 146 -10.38 -5.61 8.65
N SER A 147 -11.43 -4.80 8.72
CA SER A 147 -12.77 -5.25 9.08
C SER A 147 -13.48 -6.01 7.95
N HIS A 148 -13.02 -5.84 6.70
CA HIS A 148 -13.61 -6.47 5.53
C HIS A 148 -13.47 -7.99 5.59
N PHE A 149 -12.27 -8.50 5.89
CA PHE A 149 -12.06 -9.94 6.07
C PHE A 149 -12.88 -10.51 7.24
N GLN A 150 -12.97 -9.79 8.36
CA GLN A 150 -13.84 -10.24 9.46
C GLN A 150 -15.30 -10.36 9.05
N THR A 151 -15.80 -9.37 8.28
CA THR A 151 -17.18 -9.38 7.78
C THR A 151 -17.40 -10.54 6.80
N TYR A 152 -16.42 -10.77 5.91
CA TYR A 152 -16.42 -11.91 5.00
C TYR A 152 -16.50 -13.24 5.76
N CYS A 153 -15.64 -13.46 6.75
CA CYS A 153 -15.65 -14.68 7.55
C CYS A 153 -16.96 -14.88 8.32
N ARG A 154 -17.52 -13.83 8.92
CA ARG A 154 -18.82 -13.91 9.61
C ARG A 154 -19.97 -14.30 8.69
N ALA A 155 -19.88 -13.94 7.40
CA ALA A 155 -20.90 -14.28 6.41
C ALA A 155 -20.69 -15.66 5.77
N SER A 156 -19.46 -16.16 5.68
CA SER A 156 -19.07 -17.30 4.84
C SER A 156 -18.50 -18.49 5.62
N CYS A 157 -18.13 -18.32 6.90
CA CYS A 157 -17.49 -19.36 7.70
C CYS A 157 -18.29 -19.72 8.94
N THR A 158 -18.05 -20.95 9.45
CA THR A 158 -18.56 -21.43 10.73
C THR A 158 -17.44 -21.37 11.77
N PHE A 159 -17.71 -20.81 12.95
CA PHE A 159 -16.77 -20.67 14.04
C PHE A 159 -17.29 -21.41 15.29
N SER A 160 -16.40 -22.13 15.95
CA SER A 160 -16.64 -22.62 17.31
C SER A 160 -16.52 -21.51 18.35
N ASP A 161 -15.62 -20.56 18.14
CA ASP A 161 -15.38 -19.39 18.98
C ASP A 161 -15.16 -18.13 18.11
N PRO A 162 -16.05 -17.13 18.15
CA PRO A 162 -15.88 -15.86 17.43
C PRO A 162 -14.60 -15.09 17.82
N ALA A 163 -14.03 -15.33 19.02
CA ALA A 163 -12.78 -14.71 19.46
C ALA A 163 -11.55 -15.25 18.71
N GLN A 164 -11.69 -16.29 17.90
CA GLN A 164 -10.65 -16.80 17.01
C GLN A 164 -10.23 -15.75 15.96
N LEU A 165 -11.14 -14.85 15.54
CA LEU A 165 -10.84 -13.75 14.64
C LEU A 165 -10.47 -12.50 15.42
N ILE A 166 -9.23 -12.05 15.27
CA ILE A 166 -8.68 -10.88 15.96
C ILE A 166 -8.45 -9.77 14.96
N LEU A 167 -8.97 -8.55 15.21
CA LEU A 167 -8.71 -7.38 14.38
C LEU A 167 -7.51 -6.60 14.93
N ILE A 168 -6.43 -6.55 14.15
CA ILE A 168 -5.26 -5.70 14.40
C ILE A 168 -4.95 -4.94 13.11
N PRO A 169 -5.57 -3.78 12.88
CA PRO A 169 -5.27 -2.94 11.70
C PRO A 169 -3.79 -2.58 11.65
N ASN A 170 -3.26 -2.38 10.44
CA ASN A 170 -1.92 -1.85 10.28
C ASN A 170 -1.76 -0.53 11.04
N ALA A 171 -0.53 -0.15 11.29
CA ALA A 171 -0.22 1.03 12.08
C ALA A 171 0.85 1.90 11.41
N VAL A 172 1.00 3.12 11.91
CA VAL A 172 2.01 4.06 11.47
C VAL A 172 2.77 4.61 12.67
N ASP A 173 4.09 4.82 12.51
CA ASP A 173 4.90 5.54 13.50
C ASP A 173 4.53 7.03 13.46
N THR A 174 3.55 7.42 14.28
CA THR A 174 3.02 8.79 14.30
C THR A 174 4.00 9.81 14.87
N ALA A 175 5.05 9.36 15.55
CA ALA A 175 6.13 10.22 16.03
C ALA A 175 7.15 10.50 14.92
N TYR A 176 7.29 9.59 13.96
CA TYR A 176 8.16 9.73 12.80
C TYR A 176 7.42 10.42 11.64
N PHE A 177 6.27 9.90 11.21
CA PHE A 177 5.44 10.50 10.17
C PHE A 177 4.60 11.63 10.78
N THR A 178 5.16 12.82 10.80
CA THR A 178 4.53 14.05 11.32
C THR A 178 4.22 15.00 10.16
N PRO A 179 3.28 15.93 10.34
CA PRO A 179 3.12 17.03 9.39
C PRO A 179 4.45 17.75 9.14
N ALA A 180 4.63 18.24 7.93
CA ALA A 180 5.80 19.05 7.60
C ALA A 180 5.89 20.26 8.56
N PRO A 181 7.07 20.63 9.02
CA PRO A 181 7.22 21.85 9.82
C PRO A 181 6.71 23.05 9.02
N PRO A 182 6.15 24.07 9.71
CA PRO A 182 5.67 25.30 9.05
C PRO A 182 6.80 25.85 8.19
N ARG A 183 6.56 25.99 6.89
CA ARG A 183 7.58 26.33 5.87
C ARG A 183 8.18 27.73 6.00
N ARG A 184 7.98 28.44 7.10
CA ARG A 184 8.54 29.77 7.36
C ARG A 184 10.09 29.85 7.32
N GLN A 185 10.80 28.73 7.15
CA GLN A 185 12.27 28.71 7.16
C GLN A 185 12.96 27.61 6.33
N MET A 186 12.33 27.01 5.32
CA MET A 186 13.16 26.37 4.29
C MET A 186 13.69 27.49 3.40
N GLN A 187 14.91 27.96 3.73
CA GLN A 187 15.60 28.93 2.91
C GLN A 187 15.75 28.36 1.49
N HIS A 188 15.65 29.22 0.48
CA HIS A 188 15.87 28.90 -0.94
C HIS A 188 17.11 28.03 -1.21
N GLU A 189 18.08 28.02 -0.30
CA GLU A 189 19.28 27.19 -0.35
C GLU A 189 19.01 25.69 -0.12
N GLN A 190 18.04 25.30 0.70
CA GLN A 190 17.72 23.89 0.94
C GLN A 190 16.88 23.30 -0.21
N GLU A 191 16.00 24.08 -0.80
CA GLU A 191 15.29 23.65 -2.03
C GLU A 191 16.27 23.53 -3.21
N ALA A 192 17.21 24.46 -3.35
CA ALA A 192 18.22 24.41 -4.38
C ALA A 192 19.21 23.26 -4.18
N GLN A 193 19.62 22.94 -2.96
CA GLN A 193 20.46 21.78 -2.63
C GLN A 193 19.73 20.46 -2.87
N TRP A 194 18.44 20.38 -2.51
CA TRP A 194 17.63 19.20 -2.76
C TRP A 194 17.43 18.96 -4.27
N LEU A 195 17.11 20.02 -5.03
CA LEU A 195 16.98 19.96 -6.48
C LEU A 195 18.31 19.63 -7.19
N SER A 196 19.45 20.08 -6.65
CA SER A 196 20.77 19.76 -7.19
C SER A 196 21.12 18.28 -6.96
N LYS A 197 20.96 17.79 -5.74
CA LYS A 197 21.16 16.38 -5.40
C LYS A 197 20.25 15.46 -6.21
N TRP A 198 19.02 15.89 -6.40
CA TRP A 198 18.02 15.17 -7.18
C TRP A 198 18.39 15.08 -8.68
N LYS A 199 18.98 16.14 -9.26
CA LYS A 199 19.48 16.11 -10.63
C LYS A 199 20.71 15.21 -10.78
N GLU A 200 21.60 15.19 -9.81
CA GLU A 200 22.77 14.29 -9.78
C GLU A 200 22.35 12.82 -9.69
N ASP A 201 21.33 12.50 -8.89
CA ASP A 201 20.79 11.13 -8.79
C ASP A 201 20.12 10.67 -10.09
N LEU A 202 19.47 11.59 -10.83
CA LEU A 202 18.91 11.34 -12.17
C LEU A 202 20.00 11.03 -13.20
N GLU A 203 21.05 11.84 -13.26
CA GLU A 203 22.18 11.65 -14.20
C GLU A 203 22.91 10.33 -13.92
N HIS A 204 23.11 9.97 -12.64
CA HIS A 204 23.71 8.68 -12.28
C HIS A 204 22.81 7.49 -12.57
N HIS A 205 21.51 7.66 -12.64
CA HIS A 205 20.58 6.59 -13.02
C HIS A 205 20.57 6.39 -14.54
N GLU A 206 20.66 7.44 -15.33
CA GLU A 206 20.79 7.36 -16.79
C GLU A 206 22.12 6.71 -17.21
N ASP A 207 23.23 7.03 -16.54
CA ASP A 207 24.54 6.41 -16.81
C ASP A 207 24.56 4.90 -16.51
N ARG A 208 23.89 4.43 -15.46
CA ARG A 208 23.76 2.99 -15.19
C ARG A 208 22.92 2.28 -16.26
N LEU A 209 21.87 2.92 -16.78
CA LEU A 209 21.07 2.37 -17.85
C LEU A 209 21.83 2.30 -19.18
N HIS A 210 22.69 3.26 -19.48
CA HIS A 210 23.58 3.22 -20.65
C HIS A 210 24.58 2.07 -20.58
N HIS A 211 25.13 1.76 -19.42
CA HIS A 211 26.04 0.62 -19.23
C HIS A 211 25.34 -0.73 -19.36
N ILE A 212 24.08 -0.86 -18.93
CA ILE A 212 23.29 -2.08 -19.07
C ILE A 212 22.88 -2.33 -20.52
N VAL A 213 22.55 -1.30 -21.28
CA VAL A 213 22.19 -1.43 -22.70
C VAL A 213 23.38 -1.85 -23.55
N ILE A 214 24.58 -1.39 -23.23
CA ILE A 214 25.81 -1.76 -23.98
C ILE A 214 26.24 -3.21 -23.67
N SER A 215 25.95 -3.74 -22.47
CA SER A 215 26.29 -5.12 -22.10
C SER A 215 25.28 -6.15 -22.60
N SER A 216 24.04 -5.76 -22.97
CA SER A 216 22.99 -6.68 -23.44
C SER A 216 22.91 -6.87 -24.95
N THR A 217 23.77 -6.19 -25.74
CA THR A 217 23.79 -6.36 -27.20
C THR A 217 24.75 -7.45 -27.72
N SER A 218 25.37 -8.23 -26.84
CA SER A 218 26.36 -9.25 -27.23
C SER A 218 25.90 -10.71 -27.15
N ASP A 219 24.65 -11.02 -26.85
CA ASP A 219 24.16 -12.42 -27.01
C ASP A 219 22.63 -12.44 -27.24
N ALA A 220 22.27 -12.52 -28.52
CA ALA A 220 20.88 -12.74 -28.94
C ALA A 220 20.79 -14.00 -29.82
N THR A 221 20.25 -15.04 -29.27
CA THR A 221 19.54 -16.07 -30.06
C THR A 221 18.21 -16.38 -29.41
N SER A 222 17.15 -16.04 -30.15
CA SER A 222 15.75 -16.34 -29.82
C SER A 222 15.40 -17.82 -29.97
N PRO A 223 14.32 -18.30 -29.37
CA PRO A 223 13.27 -18.84 -30.22
C PRO A 223 11.86 -18.32 -29.93
N ASP A 224 11.11 -18.25 -31.03
CA ASP A 224 9.69 -17.92 -31.17
C ASP A 224 8.75 -18.75 -30.30
N LEU A 225 7.67 -18.12 -29.87
CA LEU A 225 6.37 -18.79 -29.67
C LEU A 225 5.23 -17.79 -29.86
N ASP A 226 4.70 -17.80 -31.10
CA ASP A 226 3.35 -17.36 -31.45
C ASP A 226 2.28 -18.24 -30.81
N ARG A 227 1.20 -17.65 -30.35
CA ARG A 227 -0.18 -18.10 -30.63
C ARG A 227 -1.25 -17.13 -30.15
N ASP A 228 -2.00 -16.71 -31.14
CA ASP A 228 -3.29 -16.02 -31.14
C ASP A 228 -4.36 -16.59 -30.21
N HIS A 229 -5.23 -15.70 -29.71
CA HIS A 229 -6.68 -15.87 -29.87
C HIS A 229 -7.43 -14.54 -29.65
N ASN A 230 -7.98 -14.05 -30.76
CA ASN A 230 -9.06 -13.07 -30.87
C ASN A 230 -10.39 -13.67 -30.39
N THR A 231 -11.22 -12.87 -29.72
CA THR A 231 -12.67 -12.84 -29.97
C THR A 231 -13.23 -11.47 -29.61
N ASP A 232 -13.75 -10.80 -30.64
CA ASP A 232 -14.64 -9.65 -30.60
C ASP A 232 -16.01 -10.04 -30.05
N GLU A 233 -16.66 -9.14 -29.33
CA GLU A 233 -18.11 -8.97 -29.39
C GLU A 233 -18.56 -7.57 -28.96
N ASP A 234 -19.21 -6.89 -29.90
CA ASP A 234 -19.98 -5.64 -29.83
C ASP A 234 -21.19 -5.73 -28.90
N VAL A 235 -21.53 -4.65 -28.19
CA VAL A 235 -22.91 -4.26 -27.89
C VAL A 235 -23.06 -2.76 -27.62
N SER A 236 -23.61 -2.10 -28.58
CA SER A 236 -24.52 -0.94 -28.67
C SER A 236 -24.87 -0.03 -27.49
N GLU A 237 -24.89 1.24 -27.86
CA GLU A 237 -25.45 2.45 -27.22
C GLU A 237 -26.88 2.31 -26.68
N ASN A 238 -27.16 3.02 -25.58
CA ASN A 238 -28.47 3.65 -25.42
C ASN A 238 -28.43 4.93 -24.58
N LYS A 239 -29.01 5.98 -25.14
CA LYS A 239 -29.17 7.33 -24.57
C LYS A 239 -30.30 7.37 -23.55
N LEU A 240 -30.12 8.11 -22.48
CA LEU A 240 -31.28 8.78 -21.83
C LEU A 240 -30.83 10.09 -21.15
N LYS A 241 -31.39 11.19 -21.67
CA LYS A 241 -31.35 12.55 -21.09
C LYS A 241 -32.48 12.69 -20.09
N GLN A 242 -32.23 13.24 -18.92
CA GLN A 242 -33.23 13.97 -18.15
C GLN A 242 -32.65 15.16 -17.42
N LYS A 243 -33.30 16.33 -17.61
CA LYS A 243 -33.07 17.61 -16.96
C LYS A 243 -33.76 17.66 -15.62
N HIS A 244 -33.12 18.23 -14.58
CA HIS A 244 -33.86 18.93 -13.52
C HIS A 244 -33.13 20.21 -13.12
N GLN A 245 -33.90 21.33 -13.26
CA GLN A 245 -33.59 22.64 -12.69
C GLN A 245 -34.13 22.70 -11.24
N VAL A 246 -33.34 23.20 -10.31
CA VAL A 246 -33.84 23.70 -9.02
C VAL A 246 -33.19 25.05 -8.75
N GLN A 247 -34.05 26.04 -8.51
CA GLN A 247 -33.72 27.42 -8.11
C GLN A 247 -33.34 27.46 -6.63
N ASN A 248 -32.27 28.16 -6.28
CA ASN A 248 -31.98 28.58 -4.91
C ASN A 248 -32.10 30.08 -4.74
N LYS A 249 -32.74 30.45 -3.67
CA LYS A 249 -32.82 31.83 -3.14
C LYS A 249 -31.64 32.07 -2.20
N GLU A 250 -31.04 33.24 -2.35
CA GLU A 250 -30.02 33.81 -1.50
C GLU A 250 -30.65 34.47 -0.26
N ASP A 251 -30.01 34.30 0.89
CA ASP A 251 -30.15 35.19 2.05
C ASP A 251 -28.72 35.53 2.54
N GLU A 252 -28.37 36.83 2.42
CA GLU A 252 -27.10 37.40 2.90
C GLU A 252 -27.22 37.79 4.37
N GLU A 253 -26.31 37.36 5.21
CA GLU A 253 -25.95 37.95 6.48
C GLU A 253 -24.46 38.30 6.53
N SER A 254 -24.14 39.58 6.71
CA SER A 254 -22.79 40.13 6.76
C SER A 254 -22.29 40.22 8.20
N GLU A 255 -21.19 39.49 8.50
CA GLU A 255 -20.38 39.68 9.72
C GLU A 255 -19.07 40.42 9.39
N GLU A 256 -18.87 41.58 10.07
CA GLU A 256 -17.63 42.37 10.00
C GLU A 256 -16.50 41.72 10.78
N GLN A 257 -15.37 41.40 10.11
CA GLN A 257 -14.14 40.93 10.74
C GLN A 257 -13.14 42.07 11.01
N PRO A 258 -12.30 41.98 12.07
CA PRO A 258 -11.34 43.02 12.43
C PRO A 258 -10.18 43.14 11.45
N GLU A 259 -9.82 44.36 11.06
CA GLU A 259 -8.86 44.73 9.99
C GLU A 259 -7.43 44.12 10.14
N GLY A 260 -6.99 43.75 11.33
CA GLY A 260 -5.67 43.13 11.56
C GLY A 260 -5.52 41.71 11.04
N LEU A 261 -6.60 40.94 10.94
CA LEU A 261 -6.61 39.60 10.41
C LEU A 261 -6.57 39.59 8.86
N ALA A 262 -7.17 40.62 8.24
CA ALA A 262 -7.24 40.75 6.79
C ALA A 262 -5.86 41.07 6.14
N VAL A 263 -4.96 41.75 6.83
CA VAL A 263 -3.60 42.05 6.33
C VAL A 263 -2.70 40.83 6.46
N ALA A 264 -2.82 40.05 7.53
CA ALA A 264 -2.08 38.79 7.69
C ALA A 264 -2.53 37.72 6.68
N ASN A 265 -3.83 37.67 6.37
CA ASN A 265 -4.36 36.76 5.33
C ASN A 265 -3.92 37.17 3.92
N LYS A 266 -3.89 38.48 3.59
CA LYS A 266 -3.44 38.96 2.27
C LYS A 266 -1.94 38.71 2.03
N LEU A 267 -1.09 38.81 3.05
CA LEU A 267 0.34 38.48 2.94
C LEU A 267 0.56 36.98 2.79
N ASN A 268 -0.25 36.14 3.44
CA ASN A 268 -0.24 34.69 3.26
C ASN A 268 -0.79 34.27 1.88
N GLU A 269 -1.79 34.95 1.34
CA GLU A 269 -2.36 34.67 0.02
C GLU A 269 -1.39 35.01 -1.14
N GLN A 270 -0.59 36.06 -1.00
CA GLN A 270 0.39 36.45 -2.04
C GLN A 270 1.59 35.50 -2.10
N ASP A 271 2.05 34.98 -0.97
CA ASP A 271 3.14 33.98 -0.92
C ASP A 271 2.66 32.56 -1.31
N ALA A 272 1.37 32.29 -1.12
CA ALA A 272 0.75 31.00 -1.48
C ALA A 272 0.40 30.87 -2.97
N SER A 273 0.31 32.01 -3.72
CA SER A 273 -0.14 32.01 -5.12
C SER A 273 0.95 31.60 -6.12
N SER A 274 2.19 31.41 -5.69
CA SER A 274 3.31 31.06 -6.58
C SER A 274 3.76 29.60 -6.51
N ARG A 275 3.16 28.78 -5.60
CA ARG A 275 3.59 27.39 -5.41
C ARG A 275 2.70 26.39 -6.17
N ARG A 276 3.34 25.49 -6.91
CA ARG A 276 2.72 24.34 -7.56
C ARG A 276 2.09 23.39 -6.52
N VAL A 277 0.88 22.91 -6.82
CA VAL A 277 0.24 21.86 -6.04
C VAL A 277 0.87 20.52 -6.44
N ARG A 278 1.28 19.70 -5.48
CA ARG A 278 1.86 18.39 -5.74
C ARG A 278 0.95 17.27 -5.28
N ILE A 279 0.59 16.38 -6.22
CA ILE A 279 -0.11 15.12 -5.95
C ILE A 279 0.93 14.01 -5.84
N LEU A 280 0.85 13.23 -4.76
CA LEU A 280 1.71 12.09 -4.50
C LEU A 280 0.93 10.78 -4.66
N TYR A 281 1.45 9.88 -5.50
CA TYR A 281 1.03 8.48 -5.60
C TYR A 281 2.08 7.60 -4.89
N PRO A 282 1.94 7.32 -3.57
CA PRO A 282 2.94 6.59 -2.78
C PRO A 282 2.73 5.07 -2.87
N ARG A 283 2.77 4.53 -4.07
CA ARG A 283 2.42 3.12 -4.35
C ARG A 283 3.37 2.51 -5.37
N ARG A 284 3.61 1.18 -5.26
CA ARG A 284 4.24 0.41 -6.33
C ARG A 284 3.51 0.63 -7.64
N VAL A 285 4.27 0.76 -8.73
CA VAL A 285 3.73 0.87 -10.09
C VAL A 285 3.21 -0.50 -10.53
N SER A 286 1.94 -0.77 -10.25
CA SER A 286 1.27 -2.03 -10.60
C SER A 286 -0.22 -1.83 -10.89
N LEU A 287 -0.82 -2.78 -11.61
CA LEU A 287 -2.25 -2.71 -12.00
C LEU A 287 -3.15 -2.68 -10.77
N GLU A 288 -2.89 -3.54 -9.79
CA GLU A 288 -3.70 -3.66 -8.58
C GLU A 288 -3.69 -2.36 -7.77
N ARG A 289 -2.58 -1.62 -7.82
CA ARG A 289 -2.42 -0.34 -7.09
C ARG A 289 -2.97 0.86 -7.83
N GLY A 290 -3.62 0.62 -8.99
CA GLY A 290 -4.36 1.64 -9.73
C GLY A 290 -3.49 2.58 -10.56
N ILE A 291 -2.34 2.09 -11.07
CA ILE A 291 -1.46 2.90 -11.91
C ILE A 291 -2.17 3.41 -13.18
N ILE A 292 -3.01 2.58 -13.82
CA ILE A 292 -3.68 2.98 -15.07
C ILE A 292 -4.67 4.13 -14.83
N PRO A 293 -5.67 4.05 -13.91
CA PRO A 293 -6.52 5.19 -13.64
C PRO A 293 -5.75 6.43 -13.16
N MET A 294 -4.61 6.26 -12.47
CA MET A 294 -3.78 7.39 -12.07
C MET A 294 -3.07 8.05 -13.24
N MET A 295 -2.53 7.29 -14.20
CA MET A 295 -1.92 7.84 -15.42
C MET A 295 -2.96 8.62 -16.26
N LEU A 296 -4.15 8.03 -16.45
CA LEU A 296 -5.24 8.69 -17.19
C LEU A 296 -5.76 9.95 -16.47
N ALA A 297 -5.81 9.94 -15.13
CA ALA A 297 -6.12 11.14 -14.36
C ALA A 297 -5.02 12.20 -14.50
N ALA A 298 -3.76 11.78 -14.49
CA ALA A 298 -2.60 12.66 -14.66
C ALA A 298 -2.63 13.38 -16.04
N ASP A 299 -2.96 12.67 -17.12
CA ASP A 299 -3.12 13.27 -18.47
C ASP A 299 -4.09 14.45 -18.45
N GLN A 300 -5.26 14.29 -17.80
CA GLN A 300 -6.28 15.31 -17.71
C GLN A 300 -5.89 16.46 -16.78
N LEU A 301 -5.35 16.14 -15.61
CA LEU A 301 -4.98 17.12 -14.59
C LEU A 301 -3.82 18.02 -15.06
N LEU A 302 -2.76 17.45 -15.63
CA LEU A 302 -1.61 18.21 -16.10
C LEU A 302 -1.94 19.08 -17.32
N GLY A 303 -2.91 18.67 -18.13
CA GLY A 303 -3.45 19.49 -19.23
C GLY A 303 -4.31 20.65 -18.73
N ALA A 304 -5.03 20.47 -17.63
CA ALA A 304 -5.95 21.48 -17.09
C ALA A 304 -5.28 22.48 -16.11
N PHE A 305 -4.24 22.06 -15.38
CA PHE A 305 -3.60 22.85 -14.33
C PHE A 305 -2.09 23.04 -14.61
N PRO A 306 -1.66 24.23 -15.08
CA PRO A 306 -0.25 24.50 -15.39
C PRO A 306 0.68 24.39 -14.18
N ASP A 307 0.16 24.72 -12.98
CA ASP A 307 0.92 24.73 -11.71
C ASP A 307 0.72 23.44 -10.91
N LEU A 308 0.46 22.31 -11.57
CA LEU A 308 0.33 21.01 -10.94
C LEU A 308 1.56 20.15 -11.23
N GLU A 309 2.04 19.46 -10.21
CA GLU A 309 3.06 18.43 -10.28
C GLU A 309 2.51 17.10 -9.77
N ILE A 310 2.99 15.99 -10.32
CA ILE A 310 2.60 14.64 -9.90
C ILE A 310 3.85 13.81 -9.63
N GLU A 311 3.93 13.22 -8.45
CA GLU A 311 5.01 12.32 -8.07
C GLU A 311 4.50 10.91 -7.88
N PHE A 312 5.13 9.95 -8.57
CA PHE A 312 4.96 8.53 -8.39
C PHE A 312 6.09 8.02 -7.49
N ALA A 313 5.78 7.79 -6.21
CA ALA A 313 6.76 7.39 -5.20
C ALA A 313 6.59 5.90 -4.86
N GLY A 314 7.22 5.04 -5.64
CA GLY A 314 7.14 3.60 -5.39
C GLY A 314 7.89 2.74 -6.40
N GLU A 315 8.12 1.52 -5.98
CA GLU A 315 8.89 0.56 -6.77
C GLU A 315 8.26 0.25 -8.12
N LEU A 316 9.12 0.07 -9.09
CA LEU A 316 8.80 -0.38 -10.43
C LEU A 316 9.46 -1.75 -10.64
N VAL A 317 8.66 -2.78 -10.96
CA VAL A 317 9.20 -4.09 -11.31
C VAL A 317 9.82 -4.01 -12.70
N GLU A 318 11.16 -4.08 -12.75
CA GLU A 318 11.92 -4.04 -13.98
C GLU A 318 11.48 -5.16 -14.95
N GLY A 319 11.36 -4.81 -16.23
CA GLY A 319 10.97 -5.77 -17.27
C GLY A 319 9.50 -6.17 -17.30
N SER A 320 8.67 -5.76 -16.31
CA SER A 320 7.23 -5.98 -16.37
C SER A 320 6.58 -5.16 -17.49
N THR A 321 5.49 -5.67 -18.07
CA THR A 321 4.74 -4.94 -19.09
C THR A 321 4.24 -3.60 -18.57
N VAL A 322 3.73 -3.57 -17.33
CA VAL A 322 3.25 -2.36 -16.68
C VAL A 322 4.38 -1.35 -16.48
N GLY A 323 5.54 -1.81 -16.01
CA GLY A 323 6.71 -0.96 -15.81
C GLY A 323 7.21 -0.34 -17.13
N ARG A 324 7.29 -1.15 -18.21
CA ARG A 324 7.64 -0.63 -19.55
C ARG A 324 6.63 0.40 -20.05
N SER A 325 5.32 0.14 -19.88
CA SER A 325 4.26 1.05 -20.30
C SER A 325 4.31 2.36 -19.53
N PHE A 326 4.52 2.30 -18.21
CA PHE A 326 4.67 3.49 -17.38
C PHE A 326 5.88 4.34 -17.78
N ARG A 327 7.06 3.72 -17.99
CA ARG A 327 8.26 4.44 -18.43
C ARG A 327 8.09 5.08 -19.81
N TYR A 328 7.45 4.36 -20.73
CA TYR A 328 7.15 4.91 -22.06
C TYR A 328 6.24 6.13 -21.94
N TRP A 329 5.12 6.01 -21.21
CA TRP A 329 4.18 7.09 -20.96
C TRP A 329 4.86 8.30 -20.31
N HIS A 330 5.60 8.09 -19.22
CA HIS A 330 6.31 9.17 -18.52
C HIS A 330 7.25 9.92 -19.45
N ARG A 331 8.10 9.21 -20.20
CA ARG A 331 9.10 9.82 -21.08
C ARG A 331 8.48 10.55 -22.27
N THR A 332 7.35 10.09 -22.78
CA THR A 332 6.69 10.66 -23.97
C THR A 332 5.56 11.64 -23.64
N HIS A 333 5.26 11.82 -22.34
CA HIS A 333 4.18 12.70 -21.92
C HIS A 333 4.49 14.18 -22.27
N PRO A 334 3.50 14.97 -22.81
CA PRO A 334 3.71 16.38 -23.16
C PRO A 334 4.18 17.26 -21.99
N HIS A 335 3.90 16.84 -20.76
CA HIS A 335 4.26 17.52 -19.50
C HIS A 335 5.19 16.66 -18.64
N ALA A 336 6.13 15.94 -19.25
CA ALA A 336 7.07 15.07 -18.55
C ALA A 336 7.92 15.81 -17.49
N ASP A 337 8.16 17.11 -17.71
CA ASP A 337 8.85 18.02 -16.78
C ASP A 337 8.12 18.24 -15.44
N ARG A 338 6.84 17.85 -15.34
CA ARG A 338 5.99 17.96 -14.14
C ARG A 338 5.58 16.61 -13.57
N ILE A 339 6.13 15.52 -14.10
CA ILE A 339 5.92 14.16 -13.63
C ILE A 339 7.23 13.63 -13.08
N PHE A 340 7.20 13.13 -11.84
CA PHE A 340 8.37 12.60 -11.15
C PHE A 340 8.15 11.14 -10.79
N HIS A 341 9.21 10.34 -10.84
CA HIS A 341 9.19 8.95 -10.36
C HIS A 341 10.42 8.70 -9.50
N HIS A 342 10.18 8.33 -8.24
CA HIS A 342 11.23 7.97 -7.28
C HIS A 342 10.89 6.69 -6.54
N THR A 343 11.92 5.99 -6.11
CA THR A 343 11.81 4.86 -5.18
C THR A 343 12.43 5.27 -3.85
N TYR A 344 11.69 5.07 -2.77
CA TYR A 344 12.10 5.43 -1.41
C TYR A 344 12.18 4.20 -0.54
N ASP A 345 13.13 4.17 0.39
CA ASP A 345 13.07 3.24 1.50
C ASP A 345 11.94 3.59 2.46
N PHE A 346 11.52 2.63 3.33
CA PHE A 346 10.36 2.77 4.21
C PHE A 346 10.35 4.02 5.10
N ARG A 347 11.51 4.59 5.40
CA ARG A 347 11.61 5.83 6.17
C ARG A 347 11.72 7.06 5.29
N ASP A 348 12.51 7.01 4.25
CA ASP A 348 12.81 8.16 3.40
C ASP A 348 11.58 8.67 2.64
N ILE A 349 10.56 7.83 2.42
CA ILE A 349 9.27 8.21 1.83
C ILE A 349 8.58 9.37 2.58
N ARG A 350 8.93 9.63 3.86
CA ARG A 350 8.43 10.78 4.61
C ARG A 350 8.72 12.09 3.91
N GLU A 351 9.85 12.21 3.23
CA GLU A 351 10.22 13.42 2.48
C GLU A 351 9.22 13.69 1.35
N ALA A 352 8.81 12.65 0.62
CA ALA A 352 7.79 12.78 -0.41
C ALA A 352 6.45 13.26 0.17
N TYR A 353 6.02 12.72 1.32
CA TYR A 353 4.82 13.20 2.01
C TYR A 353 4.94 14.67 2.43
N HIS A 354 6.10 15.11 2.92
CA HIS A 354 6.32 16.50 3.33
C HIS A 354 6.30 17.50 2.14
N HIS A 355 6.59 17.03 0.93
CA HIS A 355 6.57 17.84 -0.28
C HIS A 355 5.22 17.80 -1.01
N ALA A 356 4.34 16.89 -0.64
CA ALA A 356 3.02 16.74 -1.23
C ALA A 356 1.96 17.66 -0.62
N ASP A 357 0.90 17.92 -1.37
CA ASP A 357 -0.31 18.63 -0.93
C ASP A 357 -1.52 17.70 -0.89
N ILE A 358 -1.50 16.61 -1.67
CA ILE A 358 -2.56 15.60 -1.77
C ILE A 358 -1.89 14.24 -1.93
N ALA A 359 -2.34 13.23 -1.19
CA ALA A 359 -1.95 11.84 -1.44
C ALA A 359 -3.09 11.08 -2.13
N VAL A 360 -2.72 10.11 -3.00
CA VAL A 360 -3.70 9.34 -3.76
C VAL A 360 -3.43 7.83 -3.65
N ILE A 361 -4.46 7.06 -3.27
CA ILE A 361 -4.42 5.60 -3.07
C ILE A 361 -5.50 4.93 -3.94
N PRO A 362 -5.31 4.86 -5.26
CA PRO A 362 -6.35 4.44 -6.21
C PRO A 362 -6.37 2.93 -6.44
N THR A 363 -6.23 2.14 -5.39
CA THR A 363 -6.25 0.67 -5.43
C THR A 363 -7.52 0.15 -6.11
N ILE A 364 -7.40 -0.87 -6.98
CA ILE A 364 -8.53 -1.33 -7.80
C ILE A 364 -9.35 -2.42 -7.10
N PHE A 365 -8.71 -3.42 -6.50
CA PHE A 365 -9.44 -4.63 -6.09
C PHE A 365 -9.34 -4.95 -4.60
N SER A 366 -8.17 -4.79 -4.00
CA SER A 366 -7.90 -5.26 -2.65
C SER A 366 -6.91 -4.37 -1.93
N GLU A 367 -7.25 -4.00 -0.74
CA GLU A 367 -6.39 -3.31 0.19
C GLU A 367 -6.74 -3.75 1.61
N GLY A 368 -5.74 -4.09 2.43
CA GLY A 368 -5.88 -4.09 3.86
C GLY A 368 -5.90 -2.65 4.41
N THR A 369 -5.69 -2.43 5.69
CA THR A 369 -5.41 -1.07 6.16
C THR A 369 -4.08 -0.60 5.59
N SER A 370 -4.15 0.35 4.65
CA SER A 370 -3.01 0.76 3.83
C SER A 370 -1.96 1.53 4.64
N TYR A 371 -0.70 1.06 4.66
CA TYR A 371 0.42 1.81 5.25
C TYR A 371 0.60 3.18 4.61
N ALA A 372 0.62 3.25 3.28
CA ALA A 372 0.77 4.51 2.56
C ALA A 372 -0.36 5.51 2.86
N CYS A 373 -1.60 5.02 3.06
CA CYS A 373 -2.71 5.85 3.51
C CYS A 373 -2.47 6.39 4.92
N LEU A 374 -2.11 5.52 5.86
CA LEU A 374 -1.82 5.90 7.24
C LEU A 374 -0.64 6.88 7.36
N GLU A 375 0.42 6.68 6.57
CA GLU A 375 1.60 7.55 6.53
C GLU A 375 1.23 8.95 6.00
N ALA A 376 0.49 9.00 4.88
CA ALA A 376 -0.03 10.25 4.33
C ALA A 376 -0.92 11.00 5.32
N MET A 377 -1.90 10.29 5.92
CA MET A 377 -2.79 10.85 6.95
C MET A 377 -1.98 11.32 8.17
N SER A 378 -0.98 10.55 8.59
CA SER A 378 -0.11 10.91 9.70
C SER A 378 0.73 12.15 9.43
N CYS A 379 1.10 12.39 8.16
CA CYS A 379 1.76 13.63 7.73
C CYS A 379 0.78 14.81 7.54
N GLY A 380 -0.52 14.59 7.80
CA GLY A 380 -1.55 15.64 7.69
C GLY A 380 -1.98 15.93 6.26
N LEU A 381 -1.78 14.97 5.33
CA LEU A 381 -2.22 15.11 3.95
C LEU A 381 -3.69 14.67 3.79
N PRO A 382 -4.50 15.41 3.02
CA PRO A 382 -5.77 14.89 2.51
C PRO A 382 -5.50 13.71 1.59
N VAL A 383 -6.26 12.62 1.77
CA VAL A 383 -6.10 11.40 0.97
C VAL A 383 -7.32 11.23 0.07
N VAL A 384 -7.08 11.04 -1.24
CA VAL A 384 -8.10 10.51 -2.17
C VAL A 384 -7.84 9.03 -2.33
N ALA A 385 -8.79 8.19 -1.93
CA ALA A 385 -8.64 6.74 -1.99
C ALA A 385 -9.83 6.07 -2.67
N SER A 386 -9.58 4.90 -3.25
CA SER A 386 -10.64 4.05 -3.74
C SER A 386 -11.46 3.44 -2.60
N ASN A 387 -12.78 3.33 -2.78
CA ASN A 387 -13.69 2.67 -1.86
C ASN A 387 -13.53 1.14 -1.98
N VAL A 388 -12.42 0.60 -1.43
CA VAL A 388 -12.11 -0.84 -1.45
C VAL A 388 -11.45 -1.28 -0.14
N GLY A 389 -11.87 -2.45 0.35
CA GLY A 389 -11.27 -3.15 1.49
C GLY A 389 -11.04 -2.27 2.71
N GLY A 390 -9.89 -2.39 3.34
CA GLY A 390 -9.51 -1.67 4.56
C GLY A 390 -9.27 -0.16 4.40
N LEU A 391 -9.37 0.41 3.19
CA LEU A 391 -9.41 1.88 3.03
C LEU A 391 -10.70 2.46 3.63
N ASN A 392 -11.78 1.67 3.65
CA ASN A 392 -13.05 2.05 4.30
C ASN A 392 -12.96 2.08 5.83
N ASP A 393 -11.97 1.38 6.41
CA ASP A 393 -11.69 1.44 7.85
C ASP A 393 -10.94 2.73 8.25
N LEU A 394 -10.24 3.36 7.29
CA LEU A 394 -9.39 4.53 7.52
C LEU A 394 -10.06 5.84 7.16
N ILE A 395 -10.82 5.87 6.05
CA ILE A 395 -11.36 7.10 5.48
C ILE A 395 -12.87 7.12 5.62
N GLN A 396 -13.37 8.16 6.26
CA GLN A 396 -14.75 8.59 6.22
C GLN A 396 -14.87 9.69 5.18
N ASP A 397 -15.62 9.42 4.11
CA ASP A 397 -15.74 10.33 2.97
C ASP A 397 -16.18 11.74 3.35
N GLY A 398 -15.46 12.74 2.84
CA GLY A 398 -15.70 14.15 3.11
C GLY A 398 -15.30 14.65 4.51
N PHE A 399 -14.89 13.75 5.42
CA PHE A 399 -14.45 14.12 6.77
C PHE A 399 -12.92 14.16 6.90
N ASN A 400 -12.23 13.05 6.71
CA ASN A 400 -10.77 12.90 6.84
C ASN A 400 -10.07 12.48 5.55
N GLY A 401 -10.77 12.53 4.41
CA GLY A 401 -10.33 12.18 3.08
C GLY A 401 -11.51 12.05 2.15
N LEU A 402 -11.27 11.62 0.91
CA LEU A 402 -12.29 11.34 -0.09
C LEU A 402 -12.24 9.88 -0.51
N LEU A 403 -13.38 9.17 -0.44
CA LEU A 403 -13.56 7.82 -0.95
C LEU A 403 -14.30 7.83 -2.27
N VAL A 404 -13.67 7.29 -3.32
CA VAL A 404 -14.23 7.29 -4.67
C VAL A 404 -14.35 5.87 -5.23
N PRO A 405 -15.27 5.60 -6.17
CA PRO A 405 -15.23 4.37 -6.95
C PRO A 405 -13.87 4.16 -7.61
N PRO A 406 -13.38 2.89 -7.75
CA PRO A 406 -12.06 2.60 -8.30
C PRO A 406 -12.04 2.75 -9.84
N ASN A 407 -12.34 3.95 -10.34
CA ASN A 407 -12.29 4.31 -11.74
C ASN A 407 -11.64 5.69 -11.95
N GLN A 408 -11.23 5.95 -13.18
CA GLN A 408 -10.51 7.16 -13.54
C GLN A 408 -11.36 8.43 -13.38
N GLU A 409 -12.63 8.41 -13.75
CA GLU A 409 -13.51 9.59 -13.76
C GLU A 409 -13.75 10.12 -12.35
N ALA A 410 -14.10 9.24 -11.41
CA ALA A 410 -14.32 9.59 -10.02
C ALA A 410 -13.02 10.04 -9.34
N LEU A 411 -11.90 9.38 -9.65
CA LEU A 411 -10.58 9.76 -9.16
C LEU A 411 -10.20 11.17 -9.63
N THR A 412 -10.35 11.44 -10.93
CA THR A 412 -10.04 12.75 -11.50
C THR A 412 -10.91 13.85 -10.89
N ALA A 413 -12.22 13.62 -10.76
CA ALA A 413 -13.13 14.60 -10.18
C ALA A 413 -12.75 14.97 -8.72
N ALA A 414 -12.41 13.98 -7.90
CA ALA A 414 -11.95 14.21 -6.53
C ALA A 414 -10.62 14.96 -6.48
N LEU A 415 -9.66 14.62 -7.34
CA LEU A 415 -8.39 15.32 -7.42
C LEU A 415 -8.55 16.77 -7.91
N VAL A 416 -9.39 17.02 -8.92
CA VAL A 416 -9.73 18.38 -9.38
C VAL A 416 -10.28 19.21 -8.21
N ARG A 417 -11.23 18.65 -7.46
CA ARG A 417 -11.83 19.32 -6.28
C ARG A 417 -10.76 19.74 -5.29
N LEU A 418 -9.85 18.83 -4.93
CA LEU A 418 -8.80 19.15 -3.96
C LEU A 418 -7.69 20.04 -4.55
N VAL A 419 -7.41 20.01 -5.85
CA VAL A 419 -6.46 20.96 -6.47
C VAL A 419 -7.00 22.37 -6.41
N GLN A 420 -8.29 22.57 -6.58
CA GLN A 420 -8.93 23.90 -6.60
C GLN A 420 -9.22 24.46 -5.21
N ASP A 421 -9.55 23.60 -4.23
CA ASP A 421 -9.96 24.03 -2.88
C ASP A 421 -8.86 23.77 -1.85
N ARG A 422 -8.09 24.82 -1.56
CA ARG A 422 -7.04 24.80 -0.52
C ARG A 422 -7.61 24.61 0.88
N ALA A 423 -8.71 25.29 1.20
CA ALA A 423 -9.30 25.24 2.54
C ALA A 423 -9.83 23.82 2.84
N GLU A 424 -10.38 23.15 1.83
CA GLU A 424 -10.79 21.77 1.96
C GLU A 424 -9.59 20.81 2.14
N ARG A 425 -8.50 21.00 1.40
CA ARG A 425 -7.26 20.23 1.61
C ARG A 425 -6.78 20.33 3.06
N GLU A 426 -6.68 21.55 3.59
CA GLU A 426 -6.22 21.81 4.96
C GLU A 426 -7.16 21.18 5.98
N ARG A 427 -8.46 21.34 5.83
CA ARG A 427 -9.47 20.74 6.71
C ARG A 427 -9.39 19.21 6.74
N LEU A 428 -9.39 18.57 5.58
CA LEU A 428 -9.30 17.11 5.48
C LEU A 428 -7.98 16.61 6.05
N GLY A 429 -6.86 17.30 5.81
CA GLY A 429 -5.54 16.94 6.33
C GLY A 429 -5.48 16.96 7.86
N ILE A 430 -6.12 17.93 8.52
CA ILE A 430 -6.22 17.99 9.98
C ILE A 430 -6.91 16.73 10.51
N TYR A 431 -8.09 16.40 10.00
CA TYR A 431 -8.85 15.24 10.45
C TYR A 431 -8.18 13.91 10.04
N ALA A 432 -7.46 13.88 8.92
CA ALA A 432 -6.61 12.75 8.54
C ALA A 432 -5.55 12.49 9.62
N ARG A 433 -4.83 13.52 10.06
CA ARG A 433 -3.84 13.39 11.15
C ARG A 433 -4.46 12.89 12.45
N GLU A 434 -5.58 13.47 12.88
CA GLU A 434 -6.28 13.03 14.09
C GLU A 434 -6.66 11.53 14.02
N THR A 435 -7.14 11.10 12.86
CA THR A 435 -7.47 9.68 12.63
C THR A 435 -6.23 8.80 12.72
N ALA A 436 -5.13 9.18 12.07
CA ALA A 436 -3.88 8.40 12.08
C ALA A 436 -3.31 8.20 13.48
N LEU A 437 -3.49 9.15 14.42
CA LEU A 437 -3.07 9.01 15.81
C LEU A 437 -3.76 7.82 16.54
N ALA A 438 -4.93 7.40 16.09
CA ALA A 438 -5.60 6.20 16.62
C ALA A 438 -4.91 4.90 16.16
N TYR A 439 -4.15 4.94 15.07
CA TYR A 439 -3.43 3.82 14.46
C TYR A 439 -1.92 3.85 14.76
N ASP A 440 -1.53 4.41 15.89
CA ASP A 440 -0.11 4.51 16.30
C ASP A 440 0.56 3.15 16.49
N LEU A 441 1.82 3.04 16.02
CA LEU A 441 2.62 1.82 16.05
C LEU A 441 2.79 1.25 17.46
N SER A 442 2.85 2.09 18.50
CA SER A 442 2.98 1.62 19.89
C SER A 442 1.73 0.85 20.37
N ARG A 443 0.54 1.24 19.91
CA ARG A 443 -0.72 0.54 20.18
C ARG A 443 -0.76 -0.81 19.45
N TRP A 444 -0.29 -0.85 18.21
CA TRP A 444 -0.17 -2.07 17.42
C TRP A 444 0.79 -3.07 18.07
N LYS A 445 1.99 -2.63 18.44
CA LYS A 445 2.98 -3.46 19.15
C LYS A 445 2.41 -4.05 20.45
N ARG A 446 1.65 -3.26 21.22
CA ARG A 446 1.01 -3.72 22.45
C ARG A 446 -0.02 -4.82 22.18
N LYS A 447 -0.92 -4.61 21.19
CA LYS A 447 -1.91 -5.63 20.80
C LYS A 447 -1.24 -6.93 20.33
N TRP A 448 -0.20 -6.81 19.51
CA TRP A 448 0.56 -7.98 19.07
C TRP A 448 1.28 -8.69 20.23
N SER A 449 1.86 -7.94 21.17
CA SER A 449 2.47 -8.53 22.34
C SER A 449 1.46 -9.33 23.20
N GLU A 450 0.22 -8.88 23.29
CA GLU A 450 -0.86 -9.60 23.96
C GLU A 450 -1.23 -10.91 23.22
N VAL A 451 -1.42 -10.84 21.92
CA VAL A 451 -1.72 -12.02 21.09
C VAL A 451 -0.57 -13.03 21.14
N LEU A 452 0.67 -12.58 20.94
CA LEU A 452 1.84 -13.46 20.98
C LEU A 452 2.05 -14.10 22.34
N ARG A 453 1.82 -13.38 23.44
CA ARG A 453 1.93 -13.95 24.80
C ARG A 453 0.94 -15.10 25.01
N THR A 454 -0.31 -14.93 24.57
CA THR A 454 -1.34 -15.97 24.64
C THR A 454 -0.99 -17.14 23.71
N PHE A 455 -0.54 -16.85 22.50
CA PHE A 455 -0.14 -17.84 21.50
C PHE A 455 1.00 -18.73 22.01
N LEU A 456 2.09 -18.13 22.51
CA LEU A 456 3.26 -18.85 23.00
C LEU A 456 2.94 -19.68 24.26
N ALA A 457 2.13 -19.15 25.19
CA ALA A 457 1.71 -19.90 26.36
C ALA A 457 0.89 -21.16 26.02
N ASN A 458 0.06 -21.10 24.97
CA ASN A 458 -0.71 -22.25 24.49
C ASN A 458 0.17 -23.35 23.86
N VAL A 459 1.31 -22.98 23.27
CA VAL A 459 2.29 -23.92 22.71
C VAL A 459 3.05 -24.62 23.83
N ASP A 460 3.56 -23.86 24.80
CA ASP A 460 4.31 -24.39 25.95
C ASP A 460 3.47 -25.41 26.76
N MET A 461 2.17 -25.14 26.96
CA MET A 461 1.28 -26.06 27.66
C MET A 461 1.09 -27.39 26.90
N LYS A 462 1.08 -27.39 25.57
CA LYS A 462 0.95 -28.62 24.77
C LYS A 462 2.22 -29.45 24.73
N GLU A 463 3.40 -28.82 24.79
CA GLU A 463 4.68 -29.53 24.86
C GLU A 463 4.97 -30.10 26.26
N GLY A 464 4.51 -29.45 27.32
CA GLY A 464 4.65 -29.92 28.69
C GLY A 464 3.74 -31.09 29.08
N VAL A 465 2.76 -31.46 28.25
CA VAL A 465 1.85 -32.61 28.46
C VAL A 465 2.31 -33.86 27.69
N ARG A 466 3.37 -33.79 26.91
CA ARG A 466 4.04 -34.93 26.26
C ARG A 466 5.24 -35.37 27.08
#